data_0ecbefffad67d9fa83d3bafce96eb11e
#
_entry.id   0ecbefffad67d9fa83d3bafce96eb11e
#
_cell.length_a   1.000
_cell.length_b   1.000
_cell.length_c   1.000
_cell.angle_alpha   90.00
_cell.angle_beta   90.00
_cell.angle_gamma   90.00
#
_symmetry.space_group_name_H-M   'P 1'
#
loop_
_entity.id
_entity.type
_entity.pdbx_description
1 polymer ?
#
loop_
_entity_poly.entity_id
_entity_poly.type
_entity_poly.pdbx_seq_one_letter_code
_entity_poly.pdbx_strand_id
1 'polypeptide(L)'
;MKLSILGGGGVRMPAFVRAVLAGRPGAFREICLFEPDQIRRATTARLAAEIGGVLGQPGVVTVTADAAEAFTGADYVFSAIRVGGDRGRVIDEQVALRRGIVGQETTGAGGCAMALRSIPVILRYCELLSQCAPDAVLINFTNPAGLITQAISAQGKVRAVGVCDTPSGTIADLARLAGAGPAGGSPGAAGGGRRDGRRLDGVSARYGGLNHLGWVTSFEVDGTDVLPGLLDRFEDLQRADAHYAAFDAAEVRRVGAVPTEYVYYYYDPRRYTDGVARNGSSRGQDVAGLNAELIAAIGAAFDSGDVHAAWAAYSTVLGVRRDTYMRTDTQGDSGQAAARAARAAAGSVPIEGGGIGGYEGLAMRVIDGLAGRGPSDVIVNMRNDGALPFLEPDDIVEVPARVDATGLSPRPAGELPRSARALVLTVKEYERGIVEAAMTGNAGLAAVALAQHPLVPGITAARELIAEYIESHGEYLAYLS
;
A
#
# COMPACT_ATOMS: atom_id res chain seq x y z
N MET A 1 12.61 -9.86 -19.62
CA MET A 1 11.34 -10.18 -18.93
C MET A 1 10.26 -9.24 -19.42
N LYS A 2 8.98 -9.63 -19.33
CA LYS A 2 7.83 -8.73 -19.51
C LYS A 2 7.19 -8.48 -18.14
N LEU A 3 6.98 -7.21 -17.80
CA LEU A 3 6.21 -6.78 -16.63
C LEU A 3 4.89 -6.18 -17.12
N SER A 4 3.77 -6.73 -16.69
CA SER A 4 2.46 -6.13 -16.94
C SER A 4 1.98 -5.39 -15.70
N ILE A 5 1.39 -4.21 -15.88
CA ILE A 5 0.87 -3.39 -14.78
C ILE A 5 -0.63 -3.29 -14.91
N LEU A 6 -1.35 -3.94 -14.00
CA LEU A 6 -2.79 -3.89 -13.87
C LEU A 6 -3.18 -2.64 -13.07
N GLY A 7 -3.81 -1.65 -13.74
CA GLY A 7 -4.03 -0.31 -13.23
C GLY A 7 -2.91 0.67 -13.62
N GLY A 8 -2.43 0.56 -14.86
CA GLY A 8 -1.29 1.31 -15.40
C GLY A 8 -1.49 2.84 -15.47
N GLY A 9 -2.76 3.32 -15.42
CA GLY A 9 -3.09 4.74 -15.31
C GLY A 9 -3.20 5.25 -13.86
N GLY A 10 -2.83 4.43 -12.87
CA GLY A 10 -2.79 4.85 -11.48
C GLY A 10 -1.81 6.00 -11.26
N VAL A 11 -2.16 6.93 -10.35
CA VAL A 11 -1.36 8.15 -10.09
C VAL A 11 0.09 7.86 -9.67
N ARG A 12 0.39 6.68 -9.13
CA ARG A 12 1.77 6.31 -8.75
C ARG A 12 2.58 5.70 -9.89
N MET A 13 1.95 5.35 -11.02
CA MET A 13 2.60 4.56 -12.07
C MET A 13 3.70 5.29 -12.84
N PRO A 14 3.63 6.60 -13.13
CA PRO A 14 4.78 7.30 -13.72
C PRO A 14 6.05 7.23 -12.85
N ALA A 15 5.90 7.41 -11.52
CA ALA A 15 7.04 7.28 -10.60
C ALA A 15 7.55 5.83 -10.51
N PHE A 16 6.65 4.86 -10.50
CA PHE A 16 6.99 3.44 -10.51
C PHE A 16 7.81 3.06 -11.74
N VAL A 17 7.29 3.36 -12.93
CA VAL A 17 7.96 3.07 -14.21
C VAL A 17 9.33 3.76 -14.29
N ARG A 18 9.39 5.04 -13.91
CA ARG A 18 10.66 5.77 -13.83
C ARG A 18 11.66 5.07 -12.90
N ALA A 19 11.24 4.71 -11.70
CA ALA A 19 12.12 4.04 -10.72
C ALA A 19 12.64 2.70 -11.25
N VAL A 20 11.77 1.90 -11.87
CA VAL A 20 12.13 0.61 -12.46
C VAL A 20 13.13 0.78 -13.62
N LEU A 21 12.85 1.68 -14.55
CA LEU A 21 13.71 1.89 -15.73
C LEU A 21 15.07 2.50 -15.37
N ALA A 22 15.08 3.49 -14.47
CA ALA A 22 16.32 4.14 -14.05
C ALA A 22 17.18 3.21 -13.16
N GLY A 23 16.57 2.43 -12.30
CA GLY A 23 17.30 1.57 -11.37
C GLY A 23 17.68 0.20 -11.91
N ARG A 24 17.05 -0.24 -13.01
CA ARG A 24 17.28 -1.53 -13.66
C ARG A 24 17.25 -1.41 -15.19
N PRO A 25 18.13 -0.61 -15.82
CA PRO A 25 18.15 -0.46 -17.25
C PRO A 25 18.27 -1.83 -17.96
N GLY A 26 17.42 -2.07 -18.96
CA GLY A 26 17.41 -3.32 -19.73
C GLY A 26 16.91 -4.57 -19.01
N ALA A 27 16.40 -4.45 -17.79
CA ALA A 27 15.84 -5.59 -17.06
C ALA A 27 14.59 -6.16 -17.72
N PHE A 28 13.80 -5.29 -18.34
CA PHE A 28 12.55 -5.65 -19.01
C PHE A 28 12.69 -5.38 -20.53
N ARG A 29 12.23 -6.35 -21.34
CA ARG A 29 12.02 -6.15 -22.77
C ARG A 29 10.75 -5.35 -23.05
N GLU A 30 9.79 -5.42 -22.10
CA GLU A 30 8.50 -4.76 -22.18
C GLU A 30 7.94 -4.49 -20.78
N ILE A 31 7.37 -3.31 -20.57
CA ILE A 31 6.51 -2.94 -19.45
C ILE A 31 5.17 -2.54 -20.07
N CYS A 32 4.13 -3.38 -19.92
CA CYS A 32 2.82 -3.15 -20.50
C CYS A 32 1.85 -2.59 -19.45
N LEU A 33 1.34 -1.39 -19.69
CA LEU A 33 0.39 -0.70 -18.80
C LEU A 33 -1.04 -1.00 -19.28
N PHE A 34 -1.79 -1.79 -18.53
CA PHE A 34 -3.22 -1.98 -18.76
C PHE A 34 -4.01 -0.92 -17.99
N GLU A 35 -4.81 -0.12 -18.72
CA GLU A 35 -5.69 0.88 -18.13
C GLU A 35 -6.97 1.02 -18.98
N PRO A 36 -8.15 0.64 -18.45
CA PRO A 36 -9.41 0.75 -19.20
C PRO A 36 -9.92 2.19 -19.32
N ASP A 37 -9.58 3.08 -18.40
CA ASP A 37 -10.03 4.47 -18.40
C ASP A 37 -9.28 5.29 -19.47
N GLN A 38 -10.05 5.90 -20.39
CA GLN A 38 -9.49 6.65 -21.51
C GLN A 38 -8.70 7.89 -21.07
N ILE A 39 -9.17 8.60 -20.04
CA ILE A 39 -8.52 9.82 -19.56
C ILE A 39 -7.19 9.46 -18.90
N ARG A 40 -7.18 8.43 -18.05
CA ARG A 40 -5.96 7.93 -17.40
C ARG A 40 -4.96 7.36 -18.41
N ARG A 41 -5.43 6.70 -19.49
CA ARG A 41 -4.55 6.29 -20.59
C ARG A 41 -3.90 7.48 -21.28
N ALA A 42 -4.67 8.52 -21.58
CA ALA A 42 -4.18 9.72 -22.28
C ALA A 42 -3.30 10.63 -21.41
N THR A 43 -3.27 10.44 -20.09
CA THR A 43 -2.52 11.27 -19.14
C THR A 43 -1.46 10.47 -18.41
N THR A 44 -1.77 9.89 -17.26
CA THR A 44 -0.78 9.23 -16.38
C THR A 44 -0.09 8.04 -17.06
N ALA A 45 -0.83 7.18 -17.78
CA ALA A 45 -0.22 6.04 -18.47
C ALA A 45 0.65 6.51 -19.64
N ARG A 46 0.21 7.51 -20.40
CA ARG A 46 1.03 8.14 -21.45
C ARG A 46 2.31 8.75 -20.86
N LEU A 47 2.22 9.48 -19.74
CA LEU A 47 3.41 10.03 -19.08
C LEU A 47 4.39 8.92 -18.69
N ALA A 48 3.91 7.81 -18.15
CA ALA A 48 4.76 6.67 -17.83
C ALA A 48 5.46 6.09 -19.07
N ALA A 49 4.77 6.03 -20.21
CA ALA A 49 5.35 5.56 -21.47
C ALA A 49 6.43 6.52 -22.02
N GLU A 50 6.14 7.82 -22.02
CA GLU A 50 7.08 8.86 -22.52
C GLU A 50 8.38 8.92 -21.68
N ILE A 51 8.31 8.64 -20.37
CA ILE A 51 9.49 8.53 -19.49
C ILE A 51 10.48 7.48 -20.00
N GLY A 52 10.00 6.39 -20.59
CA GLY A 52 10.86 5.37 -21.19
C GLY A 52 11.75 5.95 -22.29
N GLY A 53 11.21 6.81 -23.14
CA GLY A 53 11.97 7.52 -24.18
C GLY A 53 13.03 8.47 -23.61
N VAL A 54 12.66 9.27 -22.60
CA VAL A 54 13.59 10.19 -21.91
C VAL A 54 14.76 9.44 -21.25
N LEU A 55 14.49 8.25 -20.69
CA LEU A 55 15.52 7.41 -20.07
C LEU A 55 16.32 6.55 -21.07
N GLY A 56 16.22 6.84 -22.37
CA GLY A 56 16.97 6.12 -23.41
C GLY A 56 16.51 4.69 -23.68
N GLN A 57 15.28 4.36 -23.28
CA GLN A 57 14.63 3.05 -23.48
C GLN A 57 13.30 3.21 -24.25
N PRO A 58 13.32 3.77 -25.47
CA PRO A 58 12.11 4.01 -26.24
C PRO A 58 11.42 2.69 -26.60
N GLY A 59 10.10 2.67 -26.55
CA GLY A 59 9.28 1.51 -26.92
C GLY A 59 9.26 0.36 -25.89
N VAL A 60 10.00 0.47 -24.78
CA VAL A 60 9.95 -0.53 -23.71
C VAL A 60 8.62 -0.46 -22.93
N VAL A 61 8.02 0.72 -22.84
CA VAL A 61 6.74 0.91 -22.13
C VAL A 61 5.63 1.03 -23.16
N THR A 62 4.63 0.15 -23.07
CA THR A 62 3.44 0.13 -23.92
C THR A 62 2.19 0.36 -23.07
N VAL A 63 1.11 0.83 -23.70
CA VAL A 63 -0.17 1.11 -23.02
C VAL A 63 -1.31 0.47 -23.81
N THR A 64 -2.17 -0.28 -23.13
CA THR A 64 -3.31 -0.94 -23.75
C THR A 64 -4.58 -0.80 -22.89
N ALA A 65 -5.74 -0.92 -23.54
CA ALA A 65 -7.05 -1.09 -22.89
C ALA A 65 -7.49 -2.56 -22.80
N ASP A 66 -6.70 -3.47 -23.35
CA ASP A 66 -6.99 -4.90 -23.40
C ASP A 66 -6.12 -5.65 -22.37
N ALA A 67 -6.80 -6.27 -21.39
CA ALA A 67 -6.13 -7.02 -20.33
C ALA A 67 -5.46 -8.30 -20.86
N ALA A 68 -6.04 -8.98 -21.86
CA ALA A 68 -5.46 -10.18 -22.43
C ALA A 68 -4.16 -9.86 -23.20
N GLU A 69 -4.16 -8.76 -23.95
CA GLU A 69 -2.94 -8.23 -24.60
C GLU A 69 -1.85 -7.93 -23.55
N ALA A 70 -2.22 -7.24 -22.46
CA ALA A 70 -1.27 -6.93 -21.41
C ALA A 70 -0.68 -8.19 -20.79
N PHE A 71 -1.50 -9.20 -20.49
CA PHE A 71 -1.06 -10.42 -19.77
C PHE A 71 -0.32 -11.41 -20.65
N THR A 72 -0.60 -11.45 -21.96
CA THR A 72 0.06 -12.41 -22.87
C THR A 72 1.58 -12.30 -22.79
N GLY A 73 2.22 -13.42 -22.39
CA GLY A 73 3.67 -13.52 -22.26
C GLY A 73 4.28 -12.73 -21.11
N ALA A 74 3.48 -12.33 -20.11
CA ALA A 74 3.98 -11.72 -18.89
C ALA A 74 4.77 -12.71 -18.04
N ASP A 75 5.93 -12.30 -17.54
CA ASP A 75 6.68 -13.02 -16.52
C ASP A 75 6.18 -12.61 -15.12
N TYR A 76 5.82 -11.32 -14.96
CA TYR A 76 5.32 -10.73 -13.73
C TYR A 76 4.13 -9.80 -14.01
N VAL A 77 3.18 -9.76 -13.10
CA VAL A 77 2.07 -8.80 -13.11
C VAL A 77 2.11 -8.00 -11.82
N PHE A 78 2.19 -6.67 -11.90
CA PHE A 78 2.04 -5.78 -10.75
C PHE A 78 0.62 -5.22 -10.72
N SER A 79 -0.13 -5.50 -9.66
CA SER A 79 -1.51 -5.04 -9.52
C SER A 79 -1.61 -3.82 -8.60
N ALA A 80 -2.16 -2.73 -9.11
CA ALA A 80 -2.41 -1.49 -8.38
C ALA A 80 -3.77 -0.86 -8.76
N ILE A 81 -4.80 -1.69 -8.90
CA ILE A 81 -6.15 -1.21 -9.26
C ILE A 81 -6.84 -0.55 -8.09
N ARG A 82 -7.76 0.36 -8.42
CA ARG A 82 -8.72 0.94 -7.47
C ARG A 82 -10.11 0.90 -8.12
N VAL A 83 -10.87 -0.13 -7.77
CA VAL A 83 -12.24 -0.28 -8.27
C VAL A 83 -13.12 0.84 -7.72
N GLY A 84 -13.88 1.51 -8.60
CA GLY A 84 -14.64 2.70 -8.25
C GLY A 84 -13.83 4.00 -8.17
N GLY A 85 -12.50 3.95 -8.40
CA GLY A 85 -11.63 5.12 -8.45
C GLY A 85 -11.60 5.95 -7.16
N ASP A 86 -11.33 7.23 -7.28
CA ASP A 86 -11.28 8.16 -6.14
C ASP A 86 -12.69 8.40 -5.55
N ARG A 87 -13.74 8.37 -6.38
CA ARG A 87 -15.14 8.45 -5.92
C ARG A 87 -15.48 7.29 -4.97
N GLY A 88 -15.11 6.06 -5.34
CA GLY A 88 -15.33 4.89 -4.49
C GLY A 88 -14.67 5.04 -3.13
N ARG A 89 -13.43 5.52 -3.08
CA ARG A 89 -12.74 5.81 -1.83
C ARG A 89 -13.47 6.85 -0.98
N VAL A 90 -13.92 7.94 -1.58
CA VAL A 90 -14.66 8.98 -0.85
C VAL A 90 -15.95 8.40 -0.24
N ILE A 91 -16.67 7.54 -0.96
CA ILE A 91 -17.85 6.85 -0.44
C ILE A 91 -17.47 5.96 0.76
N ASP A 92 -16.42 5.14 0.64
CA ASP A 92 -15.95 4.26 1.71
C ASP A 92 -15.70 5.00 3.01
N GLU A 93 -15.01 6.14 2.92
CA GLU A 93 -14.67 6.95 4.07
C GLU A 93 -15.91 7.66 4.64
N GLN A 94 -16.72 8.30 3.80
CA GLN A 94 -17.84 9.13 4.24
C GLN A 94 -18.99 8.33 4.86
N VAL A 95 -19.29 7.13 4.37
CA VAL A 95 -20.33 6.25 4.95
C VAL A 95 -20.02 5.90 6.41
N ALA A 96 -18.75 5.57 6.71
CA ALA A 96 -18.30 5.31 8.08
C ALA A 96 -18.29 6.58 8.94
N LEU A 97 -17.71 7.67 8.42
CA LEU A 97 -17.53 8.94 9.16
C LEU A 97 -18.87 9.57 9.58
N ARG A 98 -19.93 9.48 8.75
CA ARG A 98 -21.27 9.95 9.12
C ARG A 98 -21.86 9.25 10.36
N ARG A 99 -21.32 8.09 10.72
CA ARG A 99 -21.70 7.31 11.93
C ARG A 99 -20.69 7.46 13.08
N GLY A 100 -19.72 8.36 12.94
CA GLY A 100 -18.64 8.50 13.93
C GLY A 100 -17.70 7.27 13.99
N ILE A 101 -17.66 6.48 12.93
CA ILE A 101 -16.81 5.30 12.79
C ILE A 101 -15.59 5.67 11.95
N VAL A 102 -14.44 5.05 12.22
CA VAL A 102 -13.23 5.25 11.44
C VAL A 102 -13.47 4.93 9.98
N GLY A 103 -13.29 5.95 9.12
CA GLY A 103 -13.45 5.87 7.67
C GLY A 103 -12.09 5.86 6.97
N GLN A 104 -11.18 4.98 7.38
CA GLN A 104 -9.90 4.79 6.71
C GLN A 104 -10.06 3.81 5.52
N GLU A 105 -9.41 4.08 4.39
CA GLU A 105 -9.66 3.39 3.11
C GLU A 105 -9.31 1.89 3.09
N THR A 106 -8.44 1.44 4.01
CA THR A 106 -7.93 0.05 4.00
C THR A 106 -8.19 -0.69 5.31
N THR A 107 -8.76 -0.02 6.30
CA THR A 107 -8.97 -0.54 7.66
C THR A 107 -10.43 -0.37 8.06
N GLY A 108 -10.98 -1.31 8.80
CA GLY A 108 -12.34 -1.23 9.30
C GLY A 108 -13.41 -1.22 8.21
N ALA A 109 -14.41 -0.36 8.38
CA ALA A 109 -15.56 -0.27 7.48
C ALA A 109 -15.17 0.14 6.05
N GLY A 110 -14.25 1.12 5.90
CA GLY A 110 -13.76 1.54 4.59
C GLY A 110 -12.99 0.44 3.89
N GLY A 111 -12.10 -0.27 4.62
CA GLY A 111 -11.38 -1.43 4.10
C GLY A 111 -12.31 -2.56 3.66
N CYS A 112 -13.39 -2.82 4.42
CA CYS A 112 -14.44 -3.76 4.05
C CYS A 112 -15.07 -3.40 2.70
N ALA A 113 -15.55 -2.17 2.55
CA ALA A 113 -16.18 -1.72 1.31
C ALA A 113 -15.22 -1.80 0.11
N MET A 114 -13.96 -1.41 0.28
CA MET A 114 -12.95 -1.51 -0.75
C MET A 114 -12.65 -2.97 -1.12
N ALA A 115 -12.56 -3.88 -0.14
CA ALA A 115 -12.34 -5.31 -0.39
C ALA A 115 -13.51 -5.92 -1.16
N LEU A 116 -14.74 -5.69 -0.70
CA LEU A 116 -15.95 -6.21 -1.36
C LEU A 116 -16.04 -5.77 -2.84
N ARG A 117 -15.65 -4.53 -3.18
CA ARG A 117 -15.61 -4.09 -4.59
C ARG A 117 -14.46 -4.67 -5.39
N SER A 118 -13.29 -4.83 -4.75
CA SER A 118 -12.06 -5.15 -5.46
C SER A 118 -11.87 -6.65 -5.67
N ILE A 119 -12.29 -7.49 -4.72
CA ILE A 119 -12.12 -8.96 -4.78
C ILE A 119 -12.74 -9.57 -6.05
N PRO A 120 -14.01 -9.33 -6.39
CA PRO A 120 -14.57 -9.94 -7.60
C PRO A 120 -13.86 -9.50 -8.90
N VAL A 121 -13.35 -8.27 -8.92
CA VAL A 121 -12.65 -7.73 -10.09
C VAL A 121 -11.27 -8.37 -10.23
N ILE A 122 -10.49 -8.42 -9.16
CA ILE A 122 -9.15 -9.01 -9.21
C ILE A 122 -9.21 -10.51 -9.51
N LEU A 123 -10.20 -11.24 -8.97
CA LEU A 123 -10.36 -12.66 -9.24
C LEU A 123 -10.66 -12.96 -10.70
N ARG A 124 -11.45 -12.10 -11.39
CA ARG A 124 -11.63 -12.19 -12.85
C ARG A 124 -10.33 -11.96 -13.61
N TYR A 125 -9.51 -11.00 -13.19
CA TYR A 125 -8.19 -10.80 -13.79
C TYR A 125 -7.24 -11.97 -13.51
N CYS A 126 -7.30 -12.61 -12.35
CA CYS A 126 -6.53 -13.82 -12.06
C CYS A 126 -6.96 -14.99 -12.95
N GLU A 127 -8.24 -15.15 -13.22
CA GLU A 127 -8.75 -16.15 -14.17
C GLU A 127 -8.16 -15.91 -15.58
N LEU A 128 -8.23 -14.67 -16.08
CA LEU A 128 -7.66 -14.30 -17.37
C LEU A 128 -6.13 -14.48 -17.40
N LEU A 129 -5.44 -14.07 -16.33
CA LEU A 129 -3.99 -14.23 -16.21
C LEU A 129 -3.58 -15.71 -16.26
N SER A 130 -4.31 -16.60 -15.60
CA SER A 130 -4.04 -18.03 -15.63
C SER A 130 -4.15 -18.64 -17.03
N GLN A 131 -4.94 -18.02 -17.91
CA GLN A 131 -5.08 -18.44 -19.31
C GLN A 131 -3.99 -17.83 -20.21
N CYS A 132 -3.64 -16.56 -20.00
CA CYS A 132 -2.70 -15.82 -20.86
C CYS A 132 -1.23 -16.01 -20.48
N ALA A 133 -0.94 -16.25 -19.20
CA ALA A 133 0.41 -16.40 -18.66
C ALA A 133 0.38 -17.24 -17.36
N PRO A 134 0.19 -18.58 -17.44
CA PRO A 134 -0.03 -19.44 -16.27
C PRO A 134 1.16 -19.48 -15.29
N ASP A 135 2.37 -19.22 -15.77
CA ASP A 135 3.58 -19.21 -14.96
C ASP A 135 3.90 -17.83 -14.32
N ALA A 136 3.16 -16.79 -14.70
CA ALA A 136 3.38 -15.46 -14.17
C ALA A 136 3.16 -15.40 -12.65
N VAL A 137 3.91 -14.50 -12.00
CA VAL A 137 3.70 -14.18 -10.58
C VAL A 137 3.01 -12.84 -10.46
N LEU A 138 1.89 -12.82 -9.73
CA LEU A 138 1.15 -11.60 -9.42
C LEU A 138 1.71 -10.96 -8.14
N ILE A 139 2.24 -9.74 -8.28
CA ILE A 139 2.70 -8.90 -7.17
C ILE A 139 1.54 -7.94 -6.86
N ASN A 140 0.82 -8.22 -5.78
CA ASN A 140 -0.36 -7.45 -5.43
C ASN A 140 -0.01 -6.23 -4.57
N PHE A 141 -0.26 -5.04 -5.09
CA PHE A 141 -0.24 -3.77 -4.37
C PHE A 141 -1.66 -3.16 -4.26
N THR A 142 -2.66 -3.86 -4.79
CA THR A 142 -4.07 -3.48 -4.64
C THR A 142 -4.51 -3.63 -3.20
N ASN A 143 -5.01 -2.54 -2.63
CA ASN A 143 -5.49 -2.51 -1.25
C ASN A 143 -6.97 -2.96 -1.13
N PRO A 144 -7.35 -3.44 0.08
CA PRO A 144 -6.52 -3.83 1.22
C PRO A 144 -5.66 -5.06 0.90
N ALA A 145 -4.32 -4.89 0.92
CA ALA A 145 -3.42 -5.88 0.31
C ALA A 145 -3.51 -7.27 0.96
N GLY A 146 -3.74 -7.36 2.28
CA GLY A 146 -3.95 -8.62 2.98
C GLY A 146 -5.19 -9.37 2.48
N LEU A 147 -6.36 -8.70 2.50
CA LEU A 147 -7.65 -9.25 2.04
C LEU A 147 -7.62 -9.66 0.56
N ILE A 148 -7.07 -8.80 -0.30
CA ILE A 148 -6.96 -9.10 -1.73
C ILE A 148 -6.04 -10.30 -1.98
N THR A 149 -4.88 -10.35 -1.33
CA THR A 149 -3.95 -11.48 -1.47
C THR A 149 -4.55 -12.77 -0.90
N GLN A 150 -5.33 -12.69 0.19
CA GLN A 150 -6.08 -13.83 0.75
C GLN A 150 -7.09 -14.38 -0.26
N ALA A 151 -7.86 -13.51 -0.90
CA ALA A 151 -8.83 -13.93 -1.93
C ALA A 151 -8.16 -14.56 -3.15
N ILE A 152 -7.05 -14.00 -3.64
CA ILE A 152 -6.27 -14.57 -4.74
C ILE A 152 -5.71 -15.94 -4.36
N SER A 153 -5.15 -16.08 -3.16
CA SER A 153 -4.64 -17.35 -2.64
C SER A 153 -5.75 -18.40 -2.51
N ALA A 154 -6.92 -18.01 -1.99
CA ALA A 154 -8.08 -18.90 -1.85
C ALA A 154 -8.64 -19.37 -3.21
N GLN A 155 -8.62 -18.53 -4.24
CA GLN A 155 -9.00 -18.93 -5.60
C GLN A 155 -8.01 -19.94 -6.20
N GLY A 156 -6.71 -19.83 -5.88
CA GLY A 156 -5.69 -20.80 -6.28
C GLY A 156 -5.35 -20.84 -7.78
N LYS A 157 -5.71 -19.81 -8.56
CA LYS A 157 -5.49 -19.78 -10.03
C LYS A 157 -4.10 -19.28 -10.41
N VAL A 158 -3.51 -18.40 -9.62
CA VAL A 158 -2.21 -17.76 -9.90
C VAL A 158 -1.34 -17.71 -8.64
N ARG A 159 -0.02 -17.74 -8.83
CA ARG A 159 0.92 -17.48 -7.74
C ARG A 159 0.90 -15.99 -7.41
N ALA A 160 0.72 -15.63 -6.15
CA ALA A 160 0.66 -14.24 -5.74
C ALA A 160 1.46 -13.95 -4.47
N VAL A 161 1.93 -12.71 -4.36
CA VAL A 161 2.51 -12.13 -3.15
C VAL A 161 2.02 -10.69 -3.01
N GLY A 162 1.57 -10.30 -1.81
CA GLY A 162 1.17 -8.92 -1.54
C GLY A 162 2.35 -8.10 -1.04
N VAL A 163 2.43 -6.84 -1.45
CA VAL A 163 3.51 -5.92 -1.07
C VAL A 163 2.94 -4.64 -0.44
N CYS A 164 3.61 -4.20 0.64
CA CYS A 164 3.36 -2.92 1.31
C CYS A 164 4.69 -2.34 1.78
N ASP A 165 4.89 -1.03 1.63
CA ASP A 165 6.14 -0.38 2.02
C ASP A 165 6.18 0.07 3.49
N THR A 166 5.04 0.04 4.19
CA THR A 166 4.93 0.44 5.60
C THR A 166 5.93 -0.25 6.53
N PRO A 167 6.06 -1.61 6.54
CA PRO A 167 7.03 -2.25 7.43
C PRO A 167 8.47 -1.86 7.13
N SER A 168 8.82 -1.78 5.85
CA SER A 168 10.17 -1.36 5.42
C SER A 168 10.48 0.07 5.84
N GLY A 169 9.46 0.94 5.84
CA GLY A 169 9.58 2.30 6.35
C GLY A 169 9.86 2.34 7.84
N THR A 170 9.08 1.61 8.63
CA THR A 170 9.28 1.51 10.09
C THR A 170 10.69 1.03 10.43
N ILE A 171 11.20 0.00 9.74
CA ILE A 171 12.55 -0.51 9.93
C ILE A 171 13.61 0.55 9.57
N ALA A 172 13.42 1.30 8.50
CA ALA A 172 14.35 2.36 8.11
C ALA A 172 14.38 3.53 9.13
N ASP A 173 13.23 3.84 9.72
CA ASP A 173 13.13 4.86 10.77
C ASP A 173 13.84 4.42 12.06
N LEU A 174 13.66 3.17 12.46
CA LEU A 174 14.37 2.57 13.60
C LEU A 174 15.88 2.52 13.36
N ALA A 175 16.33 2.15 12.16
CA ALA A 175 17.74 2.14 11.81
C ALA A 175 18.37 3.54 11.90
N ARG A 176 17.63 4.56 11.46
CA ARG A 176 18.08 5.96 11.58
C ARG A 176 18.19 6.39 13.04
N LEU A 177 17.22 6.06 13.88
CA LEU A 177 17.24 6.35 15.31
C LEU A 177 18.37 5.62 16.04
N ALA A 178 18.67 4.38 15.62
CA ALA A 178 19.79 3.58 16.12
C ALA A 178 21.17 4.06 15.65
N GLY A 179 21.24 5.03 14.70
CA GLY A 179 22.49 5.47 14.08
C GLY A 179 23.08 4.48 13.06
N ALA A 180 22.32 3.46 12.67
CA ALA A 180 22.69 2.44 11.69
C ALA A 180 22.19 2.76 10.27
N GLY A 181 21.61 3.95 10.05
CA GLY A 181 21.17 4.39 8.74
C GLY A 181 22.31 4.95 7.89
N PRO A 182 22.14 5.06 6.55
CA PRO A 182 23.15 5.63 5.68
C PRO A 182 23.48 7.07 6.12
N ALA A 183 24.77 7.38 6.29
CA ALA A 183 25.24 8.72 6.61
C ALA A 183 24.79 9.71 5.52
N GLY A 184 24.01 10.74 5.87
CA GLY A 184 23.63 11.83 4.97
C GLY A 184 22.14 12.18 4.86
N GLY A 185 21.24 11.59 5.64
CA GLY A 185 19.85 12.02 5.73
C GLY A 185 19.69 13.19 6.68
N SER A 186 19.45 14.42 6.19
CA SER A 186 19.16 15.59 7.04
C SER A 186 17.94 15.31 7.93
N PRO A 187 18.00 15.64 9.26
CA PRO A 187 16.81 15.69 10.10
C PRO A 187 15.93 16.83 9.59
N GLY A 188 14.75 16.53 9.09
CA GLY A 188 13.81 17.53 8.62
C GLY A 188 13.12 17.25 7.30
N ALA A 189 13.45 16.17 6.60
CA ALA A 189 12.61 15.67 5.52
C ALA A 189 11.42 14.91 6.11
N ALA A 190 10.63 15.60 6.92
CA ALA A 190 9.34 15.10 7.37
C ALA A 190 8.46 14.86 6.15
N GLY A 191 7.98 13.66 5.99
CA GLY A 191 7.09 13.27 4.92
C GLY A 191 7.81 12.69 3.69
N GLY A 192 8.02 11.36 3.67
CA GLY A 192 8.28 10.58 2.47
C GLY A 192 9.63 10.78 1.81
N GLY A 193 10.66 11.08 2.58
CA GLY A 193 12.03 10.97 2.12
C GLY A 193 12.26 9.55 1.63
N ARG A 194 12.90 9.40 0.47
CA ARG A 194 13.26 8.15 -0.19
C ARG A 194 13.54 7.06 0.84
N ARG A 195 12.60 6.19 1.07
CA ARG A 195 12.77 4.95 1.79
C ARG A 195 13.60 4.06 0.87
N ASP A 196 14.91 4.25 0.93
CA ASP A 196 15.85 3.53 0.09
C ASP A 196 15.74 2.06 0.47
N GLY A 197 15.20 1.23 -0.40
CA GLY A 197 15.05 -0.21 -0.19
C GLY A 197 16.38 -0.96 -0.17
N ARG A 198 17.48 -0.29 0.14
CA ARG A 198 18.79 -0.90 0.32
C ARG A 198 18.80 -1.74 1.58
N ARG A 199 19.45 -2.88 1.50
CA ARG A 199 19.81 -3.67 2.69
C ARG A 199 20.62 -2.76 3.60
N LEU A 200 20.17 -2.63 4.85
CA LEU A 200 20.94 -1.96 5.89
C LEU A 200 21.95 -3.00 6.39
N ASP A 201 23.21 -2.80 6.06
CA ASP A 201 24.27 -3.71 6.51
C ASP A 201 24.31 -3.72 8.04
N GLY A 202 24.41 -4.93 8.62
CA GLY A 202 24.40 -5.13 10.07
C GLY A 202 23.03 -4.98 10.76
N VAL A 203 21.95 -4.64 10.03
CA VAL A 203 20.61 -4.51 10.62
C VAL A 203 19.77 -5.74 10.34
N SER A 204 19.12 -6.26 11.38
CA SER A 204 18.12 -7.32 11.33
C SER A 204 16.90 -6.93 12.18
N ALA A 205 15.71 -7.30 11.75
CA ALA A 205 14.48 -7.02 12.48
C ALA A 205 13.52 -8.20 12.44
N ARG A 206 12.83 -8.45 13.54
CA ARG A 206 11.67 -9.34 13.58
C ARG A 206 10.41 -8.50 13.50
N TYR A 207 9.53 -8.90 12.62
CA TYR A 207 8.27 -8.22 12.34
C TYR A 207 7.17 -9.25 12.16
N GLY A 208 5.95 -8.93 12.57
CA GLY A 208 4.81 -9.81 12.32
C GLY A 208 3.48 -9.11 12.51
N GLY A 209 2.48 -9.60 11.79
CA GLY A 209 1.13 -9.12 11.83
C GLY A 209 0.35 -9.37 10.55
N LEU A 210 -0.63 -8.52 10.30
CA LEU A 210 -1.38 -8.44 9.05
C LEU A 210 -1.05 -7.14 8.32
N ASN A 211 -1.44 -7.05 7.06
CA ASN A 211 -1.27 -5.79 6.34
C ASN A 211 -1.94 -4.64 7.08
N HIS A 212 -1.20 -3.56 7.33
CA HIS A 212 -1.61 -2.40 8.12
C HIS A 212 -1.91 -2.69 9.61
N LEU A 213 -1.48 -3.85 10.11
CA LEU A 213 -1.65 -4.23 11.51
C LEU A 213 -0.46 -5.08 11.96
N GLY A 214 0.70 -4.47 12.12
CA GLY A 214 1.93 -5.18 12.42
C GLY A 214 2.87 -4.43 13.37
N TRP A 215 3.82 -5.18 13.94
CA TRP A 215 4.76 -4.70 14.95
C TRP A 215 6.19 -5.21 14.69
N VAL A 216 7.16 -4.34 14.93
CA VAL A 216 8.58 -4.72 15.07
C VAL A 216 8.79 -5.20 16.51
N THR A 217 9.16 -6.46 16.68
CA THR A 217 9.30 -7.14 17.97
C THR A 217 10.75 -7.37 18.41
N SER A 218 11.72 -7.18 17.50
CA SER A 218 13.16 -7.17 17.76
C SER A 218 13.83 -6.34 16.68
N PHE A 219 14.86 -5.60 17.07
CA PHE A 219 15.64 -4.79 16.14
C PHE A 219 17.11 -4.86 16.52
N GLU A 220 17.88 -5.58 15.70
CA GLU A 220 19.29 -5.86 15.94
C GLU A 220 20.19 -4.99 15.07
N VAL A 221 21.25 -4.44 15.68
CA VAL A 221 22.34 -3.77 15.00
C VAL A 221 23.62 -4.52 15.37
N ASP A 222 24.34 -5.02 14.38
CA ASP A 222 25.55 -5.83 14.53
C ASP A 222 25.38 -6.99 15.53
N GLY A 223 24.20 -7.64 15.49
CA GLY A 223 23.87 -8.79 16.33
C GLY A 223 23.43 -8.45 17.76
N THR A 224 23.30 -7.18 18.09
CA THR A 224 22.81 -6.73 19.41
C THR A 224 21.37 -6.23 19.27
N ASP A 225 20.44 -6.76 20.07
CA ASP A 225 19.06 -6.22 20.11
C ASP A 225 19.03 -4.88 20.82
N VAL A 226 18.76 -3.82 20.05
CA VAL A 226 18.69 -2.44 20.52
C VAL A 226 17.26 -1.94 20.67
N LEU A 227 16.24 -2.77 20.38
CA LEU A 227 14.84 -2.38 20.46
C LEU A 227 14.43 -1.83 21.84
N PRO A 228 14.84 -2.40 22.98
CA PRO A 228 14.53 -1.82 24.28
C PRO A 228 14.97 -0.36 24.42
N GLY A 229 16.21 -0.06 24.02
CA GLY A 229 16.73 1.32 24.06
C GLY A 229 16.03 2.27 23.06
N LEU A 230 15.55 1.76 21.93
CA LEU A 230 14.74 2.54 20.99
C LEU A 230 13.34 2.83 21.54
N LEU A 231 12.72 1.88 22.25
CA LEU A 231 11.45 2.08 22.94
C LEU A 231 11.56 3.15 24.04
N ASP A 232 12.67 3.14 24.81
CA ASP A 232 12.94 4.19 25.80
C ASP A 232 13.02 5.59 25.19
N ARG A 233 13.44 5.66 23.93
CA ARG A 233 13.57 6.90 23.14
C ARG A 233 12.47 7.06 22.10
N PHE A 234 11.28 6.50 22.28
CA PHE A 234 10.22 6.53 21.29
C PHE A 234 9.78 7.96 20.93
N GLU A 235 9.90 8.92 21.87
CA GLU A 235 9.64 10.35 21.61
C GLU A 235 10.60 10.95 20.56
N ASP A 236 11.79 10.36 20.35
CA ASP A 236 12.70 10.79 19.29
C ASP A 236 12.12 10.41 17.92
N LEU A 237 11.47 9.23 17.79
CA LEU A 237 10.69 8.87 16.59
C LEU A 237 9.54 9.83 16.36
N GLN A 238 8.78 10.16 17.42
CA GLN A 238 7.64 11.09 17.34
C GLN A 238 8.06 12.48 16.85
N ARG A 239 9.25 12.94 17.24
CA ARG A 239 9.82 14.21 16.76
C ARG A 239 10.32 14.14 15.34
N ALA A 240 10.84 12.97 14.94
CA ALA A 240 11.44 12.77 13.62
C ALA A 240 10.39 12.54 12.53
N ASP A 241 9.27 11.88 12.87
CA ASP A 241 8.24 11.53 11.90
C ASP A 241 6.82 11.63 12.52
N ALA A 242 5.95 12.40 11.84
CA ALA A 242 4.58 12.65 12.24
C ALA A 242 3.72 11.38 12.38
N HIS A 243 4.08 10.28 11.71
CA HIS A 243 3.37 9.01 11.80
C HIS A 243 3.35 8.45 13.23
N TYR A 244 4.44 8.66 13.97
CA TYR A 244 4.54 8.19 15.36
C TYR A 244 3.93 9.15 16.38
N ALA A 245 3.65 10.40 15.99
CA ALA A 245 3.06 11.40 16.88
C ALA A 245 1.63 11.06 17.34
N ALA A 246 0.97 10.11 16.66
CA ALA A 246 -0.37 9.65 17.03
C ALA A 246 -0.38 8.66 18.20
N PHE A 247 0.76 8.01 18.48
CA PHE A 247 0.86 7.00 19.53
C PHE A 247 1.16 7.63 20.91
N ASP A 248 0.68 7.01 21.98
CA ASP A 248 1.17 7.27 23.32
C ASP A 248 2.46 6.49 23.56
N ALA A 249 3.57 7.19 23.81
CA ALA A 249 4.87 6.58 24.00
C ALA A 249 4.92 5.61 25.20
N ALA A 250 4.18 5.92 26.28
CA ALA A 250 4.12 5.05 27.44
C ALA A 250 3.38 3.73 27.14
N GLU A 251 2.36 3.78 26.29
CA GLU A 251 1.65 2.56 25.85
C GLU A 251 2.52 1.71 24.92
N VAL A 252 3.24 2.33 23.98
CA VAL A 252 4.18 1.61 23.09
C VAL A 252 5.24 0.89 23.93
N ARG A 253 5.82 1.55 24.95
CA ARG A 253 6.75 0.90 25.88
C ARG A 253 6.14 -0.25 26.65
N ARG A 254 4.89 -0.13 27.11
CA ARG A 254 4.18 -1.23 27.81
C ARG A 254 3.91 -2.42 26.90
N VAL A 255 3.62 -2.17 25.64
CA VAL A 255 3.47 -3.22 24.61
C VAL A 255 4.81 -3.91 24.34
N GLY A 256 5.92 -3.18 24.39
CA GLY A 256 7.27 -3.71 24.17
C GLY A 256 7.60 -4.02 22.72
N ALA A 257 6.87 -3.42 21.76
CA ALA A 257 7.07 -3.56 20.33
C ALA A 257 6.69 -2.26 19.63
N VAL A 258 7.37 -1.93 18.52
CA VAL A 258 7.08 -0.72 17.75
C VAL A 258 5.98 -1.02 16.74
N PRO A 259 4.80 -0.36 16.85
CA PRO A 259 3.72 -0.54 15.90
C PRO A 259 4.02 0.14 14.57
N THR A 260 3.46 -0.38 13.49
CA THR A 260 3.36 0.36 12.22
C THR A 260 2.31 1.47 12.31
N GLU A 261 2.39 2.45 11.42
CA GLU A 261 1.57 3.68 11.45
C GLU A 261 0.05 3.44 11.53
N TYR A 262 -0.46 2.39 10.87
CA TYR A 262 -1.90 2.12 10.84
C TYR A 262 -2.46 1.53 12.14
N VAL A 263 -1.62 0.99 13.02
CA VAL A 263 -2.05 0.47 14.33
C VAL A 263 -2.68 1.56 15.20
N TYR A 264 -2.33 2.80 14.94
CA TYR A 264 -2.91 3.97 15.59
C TYR A 264 -4.45 4.01 15.54
N TYR A 265 -5.08 3.64 14.42
CA TYR A 265 -6.55 3.64 14.30
C TYR A 265 -7.23 2.70 15.30
N TYR A 266 -6.55 1.61 15.69
CA TYR A 266 -7.02 0.66 16.69
C TYR A 266 -6.80 1.12 18.12
N TYR A 267 -5.77 1.94 18.36
CA TYR A 267 -5.41 2.42 19.69
C TYR A 267 -6.21 3.68 20.07
N ASP A 268 -6.42 4.58 19.11
CA ASP A 268 -7.16 5.83 19.35
C ASP A 268 -8.08 6.21 18.17
N PRO A 269 -9.18 5.44 17.97
CA PRO A 269 -10.12 5.71 16.87
C PRO A 269 -10.80 7.08 16.98
N ARG A 270 -11.00 7.60 18.19
CA ARG A 270 -11.62 8.91 18.42
C ARG A 270 -10.74 10.05 17.93
N ARG A 271 -9.45 9.97 18.17
CA ARG A 271 -8.50 11.00 17.69
C ARG A 271 -8.60 11.17 16.19
N TYR A 272 -8.74 10.07 15.44
CA TYR A 272 -8.94 10.12 13.99
C TYR A 272 -10.27 10.81 13.63
N THR A 273 -11.41 10.35 14.17
CA THR A 273 -12.72 10.91 13.82
C THR A 273 -12.84 12.38 14.19
N ASP A 274 -12.31 12.80 15.34
CA ASP A 274 -12.23 14.18 15.77
C ASP A 274 -11.30 15.02 14.87
N GLY A 275 -10.20 14.43 14.43
CA GLY A 275 -9.26 15.05 13.48
C GLY A 275 -9.93 15.37 12.14
N VAL A 276 -10.62 14.39 11.56
CA VAL A 276 -11.38 14.58 10.31
C VAL A 276 -12.50 15.62 10.49
N ALA A 277 -13.23 15.58 11.60
CA ALA A 277 -14.28 16.56 11.87
C ALA A 277 -13.72 17.99 11.97
N ARG A 278 -12.56 18.20 12.59
CA ARG A 278 -11.88 19.51 12.66
C ARG A 278 -11.36 19.95 11.30
N ASN A 279 -10.85 19.03 10.48
CA ASN A 279 -10.32 19.33 9.14
C ASN A 279 -11.44 19.68 8.14
N GLY A 280 -12.66 19.18 8.33
CA GLY A 280 -13.82 19.40 7.46
C GLY A 280 -13.80 18.57 6.18
N SER A 281 -12.75 17.78 5.94
CA SER A 281 -12.64 16.85 4.81
C SER A 281 -11.92 15.56 5.24
N SER A 282 -12.25 14.46 4.58
CA SER A 282 -11.51 13.21 4.73
C SER A 282 -10.29 13.15 3.81
N ARG A 283 -9.35 12.27 4.12
CA ARG A 283 -8.17 12.06 3.27
C ARG A 283 -8.55 11.68 1.83
N GLY A 284 -9.61 10.91 1.64
CA GLY A 284 -10.11 10.55 0.31
C GLY A 284 -10.58 11.75 -0.50
N GLN A 285 -11.27 12.70 0.13
CA GLN A 285 -11.69 13.94 -0.52
C GLN A 285 -10.49 14.80 -0.94
N ASP A 286 -9.51 14.97 -0.05
CA ASP A 286 -8.29 15.73 -0.34
C ASP A 286 -7.50 15.11 -1.50
N VAL A 287 -7.33 13.78 -1.47
CA VAL A 287 -6.62 13.03 -2.53
C VAL A 287 -7.38 13.06 -3.86
N ALA A 288 -8.71 12.98 -3.85
CA ALA A 288 -9.52 13.09 -5.06
C ALA A 288 -9.33 14.46 -5.75
N GLY A 289 -9.32 15.54 -4.96
CA GLY A 289 -9.03 16.89 -5.47
C GLY A 289 -7.62 16.99 -6.09
N LEU A 290 -6.60 16.52 -5.37
CA LEU A 290 -5.21 16.53 -5.86
C LEU A 290 -5.04 15.67 -7.13
N ASN A 291 -5.72 14.53 -7.22
CA ASN A 291 -5.67 13.67 -8.42
C ASN A 291 -6.34 14.32 -9.63
N ALA A 292 -7.47 15.02 -9.43
CA ALA A 292 -8.13 15.76 -10.51
C ALA A 292 -7.24 16.89 -11.04
N GLU A 293 -6.62 17.67 -10.15
CA GLU A 293 -5.65 18.70 -10.53
C GLU A 293 -4.47 18.11 -11.31
N LEU A 294 -3.92 17.00 -10.85
CA LEU A 294 -2.79 16.32 -11.48
C LEU A 294 -3.12 15.86 -12.90
N ILE A 295 -4.27 15.21 -13.09
CA ILE A 295 -4.71 14.73 -14.39
C ILE A 295 -4.90 15.90 -15.36
N ALA A 296 -5.52 16.99 -14.90
CA ALA A 296 -5.71 18.19 -15.71
C ALA A 296 -4.36 18.85 -16.09
N ALA A 297 -3.44 18.95 -15.14
CA ALA A 297 -2.12 19.55 -15.38
C ALA A 297 -1.26 18.73 -16.35
N ILE A 298 -1.28 17.39 -16.24
CA ILE A 298 -0.61 16.50 -17.19
C ILE A 298 -1.22 16.66 -18.59
N GLY A 299 -2.56 16.69 -18.69
CA GLY A 299 -3.25 16.88 -19.97
C GLY A 299 -2.84 18.18 -20.65
N ALA A 300 -2.89 19.31 -19.94
CA ALA A 300 -2.47 20.62 -20.44
C ALA A 300 -1.00 20.64 -20.91
N ALA A 301 -0.10 19.98 -20.18
CA ALA A 301 1.30 19.87 -20.59
C ALA A 301 1.46 19.05 -21.88
N PHE A 302 0.68 17.99 -22.06
CA PHE A 302 0.71 17.20 -23.29
C PHE A 302 0.09 17.92 -24.51
N ASP A 303 -0.81 18.88 -24.30
CA ASP A 303 -1.31 19.73 -25.40
C ASP A 303 -0.18 20.60 -26.00
N SER A 304 0.84 20.94 -25.19
CA SER A 304 2.06 21.62 -25.66
C SER A 304 3.17 20.66 -26.14
N GLY A 305 3.00 19.36 -25.99
CA GLY A 305 3.97 18.34 -26.39
C GLY A 305 5.20 18.21 -25.46
N ASP A 306 5.15 18.79 -24.25
CA ASP A 306 6.29 18.84 -23.33
C ASP A 306 6.16 17.79 -22.21
N VAL A 307 6.89 16.68 -22.35
CA VAL A 307 6.95 15.62 -21.34
C VAL A 307 7.63 16.06 -20.04
N HIS A 308 8.59 16.99 -20.09
CA HIS A 308 9.24 17.51 -18.90
C HIS A 308 8.30 18.41 -18.10
N ALA A 309 7.48 19.23 -18.77
CA ALA A 309 6.42 19.99 -18.12
C ALA A 309 5.37 19.08 -17.48
N ALA A 310 4.95 18.01 -18.16
CA ALA A 310 4.04 17.01 -17.62
C ALA A 310 4.62 16.32 -16.39
N TRP A 311 5.90 15.96 -16.41
CA TRP A 311 6.59 15.38 -15.26
C TRP A 311 6.76 16.37 -14.11
N ALA A 312 7.06 17.63 -14.37
CA ALA A 312 7.18 18.66 -13.33
C ALA A 312 5.83 18.88 -12.63
N ALA A 313 4.72 18.99 -13.37
CA ALA A 313 3.38 19.07 -12.81
C ALA A 313 3.06 17.82 -11.96
N TYR A 314 3.34 16.63 -12.48
CA TYR A 314 3.17 15.36 -11.80
C TYR A 314 3.96 15.29 -10.49
N SER A 315 5.26 15.56 -10.52
CA SER A 315 6.14 15.45 -9.36
C SER A 315 5.78 16.45 -8.25
N THR A 316 5.31 17.64 -8.62
CA THR A 316 4.83 18.67 -7.67
C THR A 316 3.61 18.16 -6.90
N VAL A 317 2.56 17.65 -7.58
CA VAL A 317 1.35 17.17 -6.90
C VAL A 317 1.65 15.91 -6.08
N LEU A 318 2.50 15.02 -6.59
CA LEU A 318 2.90 13.83 -5.85
C LEU A 318 3.66 14.20 -4.56
N GLY A 319 4.49 15.25 -4.61
CA GLY A 319 5.14 15.85 -3.43
C GLY A 319 4.13 16.32 -2.39
N VAL A 320 3.12 17.07 -2.82
CA VAL A 320 2.03 17.53 -1.92
C VAL A 320 1.30 16.36 -1.26
N ARG A 321 0.96 15.32 -2.03
CA ARG A 321 0.30 14.12 -1.48
C ARG A 321 1.14 13.42 -0.41
N ARG A 322 2.45 13.34 -0.64
CA ARG A 322 3.40 12.76 0.30
C ARG A 322 3.50 13.59 1.58
N ASP A 323 3.71 14.90 1.43
CA ASP A 323 4.00 15.79 2.55
C ASP A 323 2.75 16.07 3.41
N THR A 324 1.55 15.78 2.90
CA THR A 324 0.28 15.85 3.64
C THR A 324 -0.20 14.50 4.16
N TYR A 325 0.55 13.41 3.92
CA TYR A 325 0.17 12.07 4.36
C TYR A 325 0.06 11.99 5.88
N MET A 326 -1.03 11.43 6.39
CA MET A 326 -1.38 11.27 7.81
C MET A 326 -1.43 12.57 8.67
N ARG A 327 -1.20 13.76 8.10
CA ARG A 327 -1.27 15.00 8.91
C ARG A 327 -2.67 15.29 9.42
N THR A 328 -3.69 15.07 8.62
CA THR A 328 -5.09 15.19 9.05
C THR A 328 -5.38 14.26 10.23
N ASP A 329 -4.83 13.06 10.17
CA ASP A 329 -5.07 12.01 11.14
C ASP A 329 -4.32 12.25 12.46
N THR A 330 -3.12 12.84 12.41
CA THR A 330 -2.20 12.92 13.55
C THR A 330 -2.11 14.30 14.19
N GLN A 331 -2.21 15.37 13.42
CA GLN A 331 -1.92 16.75 13.89
C GLN A 331 -3.16 17.66 13.96
N GLY A 332 -4.27 17.27 13.32
CA GLY A 332 -5.51 18.06 13.31
C GLY A 332 -5.38 19.42 12.58
N ASP A 333 -4.24 19.67 11.91
CA ASP A 333 -4.04 20.87 11.10
C ASP A 333 -4.74 20.71 9.74
N SER A 334 -5.32 21.82 9.26
CA SER A 334 -5.98 21.83 7.97
C SER A 334 -5.00 21.39 6.88
N GLY A 335 -5.26 20.24 6.25
CA GLY A 335 -4.46 19.72 5.15
C GLY A 335 -4.22 20.75 4.03
N GLN A 336 -5.07 21.77 3.92
CA GLN A 336 -4.95 22.87 2.97
C GLN A 336 -3.76 23.81 3.24
N ALA A 337 -3.47 24.16 4.51
CA ALA A 337 -2.31 25.01 4.83
C ALA A 337 -1.01 24.23 4.59
N ALA A 338 -0.97 22.94 4.99
CA ALA A 338 0.15 22.06 4.72
C ALA A 338 0.34 21.81 3.21
N ALA A 339 -0.74 21.67 2.44
CA ALA A 339 -0.69 21.54 0.98
C ALA A 339 -0.14 22.80 0.30
N ARG A 340 -0.49 23.99 0.79
CA ARG A 340 0.08 25.28 0.31
C ARG A 340 1.58 25.37 0.60
N ALA A 341 2.00 25.03 1.82
CA ALA A 341 3.42 25.04 2.19
C ALA A 341 4.22 24.00 1.38
N ALA A 342 3.67 22.80 1.20
CA ALA A 342 4.28 21.75 0.39
C ALA A 342 4.41 22.15 -1.10
N ARG A 343 3.39 22.80 -1.68
CA ARG A 343 3.47 23.35 -3.05
C ARG A 343 4.55 24.41 -3.21
N ALA A 344 4.72 25.28 -2.21
CA ALA A 344 5.75 26.31 -2.22
C ALA A 344 7.17 25.73 -2.09
N ALA A 345 7.30 24.59 -1.41
CA ALA A 345 8.57 23.89 -1.19
C ALA A 345 8.88 22.83 -2.25
N ALA A 346 7.90 22.41 -3.06
CA ALA A 346 8.06 21.35 -4.06
C ALA A 346 8.89 21.85 -5.25
N GLY A 347 10.15 21.45 -5.30
CA GLY A 347 10.96 21.51 -6.51
C GLY A 347 10.63 20.33 -7.45
N SER A 348 10.73 20.53 -8.75
CA SER A 348 10.61 19.43 -9.72
C SER A 348 11.77 18.44 -9.51
N VAL A 349 11.44 17.16 -9.38
CA VAL A 349 12.45 16.09 -9.36
C VAL A 349 12.82 15.79 -10.83
N PRO A 350 14.10 15.75 -11.21
CA PRO A 350 14.48 15.35 -12.57
C PRO A 350 13.96 13.95 -12.94
N ILE A 351 13.60 13.74 -14.21
CA ILE A 351 13.26 12.41 -14.72
C ILE A 351 14.49 11.50 -14.60
N GLU A 352 15.65 12.03 -14.98
CA GLU A 352 16.95 11.39 -14.88
C GLU A 352 17.43 11.39 -13.42
N GLY A 353 17.91 10.26 -12.98
CA GLY A 353 18.45 10.10 -11.61
C GLY A 353 17.41 9.70 -10.57
N GLY A 354 17.90 9.18 -9.47
CA GLY A 354 17.12 8.68 -8.34
C GLY A 354 17.12 7.15 -8.26
N GLY A 355 17.21 6.66 -7.00
CA GLY A 355 17.19 5.24 -6.69
C GLY A 355 15.78 4.64 -6.74
N ILE A 356 15.71 3.31 -6.72
CA ILE A 356 14.48 2.56 -6.48
C ILE A 356 14.29 2.47 -4.96
N GLY A 357 13.18 3.02 -4.44
CA GLY A 357 12.83 2.96 -3.02
C GLY A 357 11.33 2.68 -2.83
N GLY A 358 10.87 2.61 -1.59
CA GLY A 358 9.45 2.38 -1.29
C GLY A 358 8.93 1.05 -1.85
N TYR A 359 7.66 1.04 -2.27
CA TYR A 359 7.01 -0.15 -2.81
C TYR A 359 7.60 -0.58 -4.17
N GLU A 360 8.14 0.35 -4.97
CA GLU A 360 8.86 0.05 -6.21
C GLU A 360 10.10 -0.81 -5.92
N GLY A 361 10.88 -0.40 -4.92
CA GLY A 361 12.05 -1.14 -4.48
C GLY A 361 11.73 -2.52 -3.92
N LEU A 362 10.61 -2.62 -3.17
CA LEU A 362 10.13 -3.90 -2.65
C LEU A 362 9.70 -4.84 -3.78
N ALA A 363 8.89 -4.36 -4.72
CA ALA A 363 8.45 -5.13 -5.88
C ALA A 363 9.66 -5.62 -6.71
N MET A 364 10.65 -4.76 -6.94
CA MET A 364 11.85 -5.13 -7.68
C MET A 364 12.72 -6.15 -6.94
N ARG A 365 12.83 -6.08 -5.62
CA ARG A 365 13.52 -7.13 -4.85
C ARG A 365 12.83 -8.48 -4.94
N VAL A 366 11.50 -8.49 -4.94
CA VAL A 366 10.72 -9.73 -5.16
C VAL A 366 11.01 -10.27 -6.56
N ILE A 367 10.92 -9.43 -7.59
CA ILE A 367 11.18 -9.83 -8.99
C ILE A 367 12.62 -10.32 -9.16
N ASP A 368 13.60 -9.59 -8.66
CA ASP A 368 15.02 -9.95 -8.80
C ASP A 368 15.32 -11.28 -8.09
N GLY A 369 14.77 -11.53 -6.90
CA GLY A 369 14.88 -12.81 -6.20
C GLY A 369 14.30 -13.96 -7.01
N LEU A 370 13.06 -13.84 -7.44
CA LEU A 370 12.36 -14.85 -8.24
C LEU A 370 13.02 -15.09 -9.61
N ALA A 371 13.62 -14.06 -10.20
CA ALA A 371 14.37 -14.18 -11.46
C ALA A 371 15.79 -14.74 -11.28
N GLY A 372 16.19 -15.14 -10.07
CA GLY A 372 17.51 -15.72 -9.78
C GLY A 372 18.67 -14.73 -9.83
N ARG A 373 18.41 -13.41 -9.73
CA ARG A 373 19.45 -12.35 -9.74
C ARG A 373 20.12 -12.14 -8.39
N GLY A 374 19.78 -12.93 -7.42
CA GLY A 374 20.28 -12.93 -6.06
C GLY A 374 19.15 -12.96 -5.05
N PRO A 375 19.36 -13.63 -3.92
CA PRO A 375 18.33 -13.75 -2.91
C PRO A 375 18.12 -12.42 -2.18
N SER A 376 16.86 -12.16 -1.78
CA SER A 376 16.47 -10.98 -1.02
C SER A 376 15.70 -11.37 0.24
N ASP A 377 15.92 -10.62 1.32
CA ASP A 377 15.06 -10.67 2.50
C ASP A 377 14.09 -9.48 2.44
N VAL A 378 12.78 -9.74 2.51
CA VAL A 378 11.71 -8.76 2.35
C VAL A 378 10.62 -8.97 3.40
N ILE A 379 9.78 -7.97 3.65
CA ILE A 379 8.54 -8.16 4.41
C ILE A 379 7.40 -8.06 3.40
N VAL A 380 6.57 -9.10 3.35
CA VAL A 380 5.52 -9.25 2.33
C VAL A 380 4.28 -9.91 2.91
N ASN A 381 3.16 -9.74 2.22
CA ASN A 381 1.92 -10.45 2.50
C ASN A 381 1.93 -11.79 1.75
N MET A 382 2.03 -12.89 2.48
CA MET A 382 2.12 -14.24 1.95
C MET A 382 1.46 -15.26 2.88
N ARG A 383 1.34 -16.50 2.43
CA ARG A 383 0.84 -17.58 3.29
C ARG A 383 1.66 -17.67 4.57
N ASN A 384 0.95 -17.89 5.66
CA ASN A 384 1.53 -18.01 7.00
C ASN A 384 2.54 -19.17 7.07
N ASP A 385 2.16 -20.34 6.61
CA ASP A 385 2.98 -21.56 6.61
C ASP A 385 3.81 -21.72 7.92
N GLY A 386 3.22 -21.29 9.05
CA GLY A 386 3.79 -21.39 10.39
C GLY A 386 4.62 -20.19 10.88
N ALA A 387 4.74 -19.11 10.12
CA ALA A 387 5.47 -17.89 10.54
C ALA A 387 4.88 -17.24 11.81
N LEU A 388 3.55 -17.28 11.94
CA LEU A 388 2.78 -16.92 13.14
C LEU A 388 2.02 -18.17 13.62
N PRO A 389 2.53 -18.91 14.61
CA PRO A 389 2.01 -20.24 14.98
C PRO A 389 0.56 -20.27 15.51
N PHE A 390 -0.03 -19.12 15.78
CA PHE A 390 -1.40 -18.98 16.29
C PHE A 390 -2.43 -18.70 15.18
N LEU A 391 -2.00 -18.66 13.91
CA LEU A 391 -2.85 -18.50 12.73
C LEU A 391 -2.76 -19.76 11.84
N GLU A 392 -3.76 -19.93 10.97
CA GLU A 392 -3.81 -21.07 10.07
C GLU A 392 -2.71 -20.99 8.99
N PRO A 393 -2.23 -22.13 8.47
CA PRO A 393 -1.15 -22.14 7.47
C PRO A 393 -1.48 -21.40 6.15
N ASP A 394 -2.77 -21.35 5.78
CA ASP A 394 -3.25 -20.72 4.55
C ASP A 394 -3.69 -19.25 4.73
N ASP A 395 -3.62 -18.73 5.95
CA ASP A 395 -3.81 -17.30 6.18
C ASP A 395 -2.73 -16.47 5.48
N ILE A 396 -3.13 -15.36 4.92
CA ILE A 396 -2.16 -14.36 4.46
C ILE A 396 -1.77 -13.49 5.65
N VAL A 397 -0.47 -13.44 5.91
CA VAL A 397 0.15 -12.66 6.98
C VAL A 397 1.23 -11.75 6.41
N GLU A 398 1.54 -10.65 7.10
CA GLU A 398 2.63 -9.77 6.72
C GLU A 398 3.85 -10.10 7.60
N VAL A 399 4.84 -10.76 6.99
CA VAL A 399 5.99 -11.34 7.70
C VAL A 399 7.27 -11.21 6.88
N PRO A 400 8.45 -11.29 7.52
CA PRO A 400 9.71 -11.44 6.80
C PRO A 400 9.73 -12.71 5.96
N ALA A 401 10.29 -12.61 4.77
CA ALA A 401 10.41 -13.72 3.84
C ALA A 401 11.76 -13.68 3.11
N ARG A 402 12.27 -14.86 2.80
CA ARG A 402 13.35 -15.05 1.83
C ARG A 402 12.76 -15.23 0.45
N VAL A 403 13.26 -14.46 -0.51
CA VAL A 403 12.88 -14.60 -1.92
C VAL A 403 14.11 -14.99 -2.71
N ASP A 404 14.04 -16.07 -3.47
CA ASP A 404 15.09 -16.53 -4.40
C ASP A 404 14.47 -17.24 -5.60
N ALA A 405 15.29 -17.85 -6.45
CA ALA A 405 14.84 -18.53 -7.66
C ALA A 405 13.92 -19.75 -7.38
N THR A 406 13.87 -20.25 -6.15
CA THR A 406 12.97 -21.35 -5.76
C THR A 406 11.60 -20.87 -5.29
N GLY A 407 11.46 -19.56 -5.02
CA GLY A 407 10.22 -18.93 -4.59
C GLY A 407 10.35 -18.06 -3.35
N LEU A 408 9.24 -17.97 -2.61
CA LEU A 408 9.18 -17.25 -1.33
C LEU A 408 9.10 -18.26 -0.18
N SER A 409 9.90 -18.03 0.85
CA SER A 409 9.89 -18.84 2.08
C SER A 409 9.69 -17.91 3.28
N PRO A 410 8.64 -18.07 4.09
CA PRO A 410 8.43 -17.23 5.25
C PRO A 410 9.52 -17.44 6.28
N ARG A 411 9.85 -16.38 7.02
CA ARG A 411 10.75 -16.40 8.16
C ARG A 411 9.92 -16.26 9.44
N PRO A 412 10.34 -16.86 10.56
CA PRO A 412 9.64 -16.67 11.83
C PRO A 412 9.53 -15.18 12.17
N ALA A 413 8.31 -14.73 12.45
CA ALA A 413 8.02 -13.34 12.79
C ALA A 413 8.49 -12.95 14.21
N GLY A 414 8.82 -13.93 15.04
CA GLY A 414 9.03 -13.74 16.46
C GLY A 414 7.71 -13.83 17.24
N GLU A 415 7.81 -13.65 18.55
CA GLU A 415 6.63 -13.68 19.41
C GLU A 415 5.98 -12.29 19.46
N LEU A 416 4.72 -12.20 19.06
CA LEU A 416 3.94 -10.96 19.19
C LEU A 416 3.50 -10.76 20.65
N PRO A 417 3.52 -9.51 21.16
CA PRO A 417 2.91 -9.18 22.44
C PRO A 417 1.44 -9.67 22.53
N ARG A 418 0.99 -10.04 23.72
CA ARG A 418 -0.36 -10.62 23.91
C ARG A 418 -1.47 -9.74 23.35
N SER A 419 -1.39 -8.42 23.57
CA SER A 419 -2.38 -7.46 23.06
C SER A 419 -2.37 -7.41 21.52
N ALA A 420 -1.19 -7.37 20.91
CA ALA A 420 -1.03 -7.40 19.45
C ALA A 420 -1.56 -8.71 18.85
N ARG A 421 -1.24 -9.87 19.48
CA ARG A 421 -1.73 -11.17 19.06
C ARG A 421 -3.26 -11.26 19.12
N ALA A 422 -3.90 -10.77 20.17
CA ALA A 422 -5.35 -10.77 20.29
C ALA A 422 -6.01 -9.95 19.18
N LEU A 423 -5.44 -8.78 18.88
CA LEU A 423 -5.93 -7.90 17.81
C LEU A 423 -5.76 -8.55 16.44
N VAL A 424 -4.60 -9.16 16.16
CA VAL A 424 -4.33 -9.88 14.91
C VAL A 424 -5.32 -11.02 14.70
N LEU A 425 -5.60 -11.84 15.73
CA LEU A 425 -6.60 -12.91 15.65
C LEU A 425 -7.98 -12.37 15.29
N THR A 426 -8.43 -11.33 15.99
CA THR A 426 -9.76 -10.73 15.76
C THR A 426 -9.89 -10.17 14.34
N VAL A 427 -8.87 -9.46 13.86
CA VAL A 427 -8.91 -8.88 12.51
C VAL A 427 -8.77 -9.97 11.45
N LYS A 428 -8.01 -11.04 11.69
CA LYS A 428 -7.91 -12.17 10.74
C LYS A 428 -9.25 -12.89 10.57
N GLU A 429 -10.03 -13.09 11.63
CA GLU A 429 -11.37 -13.65 11.50
C GLU A 429 -12.31 -12.76 10.69
N TYR A 430 -12.22 -11.44 10.88
CA TYR A 430 -12.91 -10.49 10.03
C TYR A 430 -12.48 -10.63 8.55
N GLU A 431 -11.17 -10.69 8.27
CA GLU A 431 -10.65 -10.82 6.90
C GLU A 431 -11.17 -12.09 6.21
N ARG A 432 -11.15 -13.23 6.90
CA ARG A 432 -11.67 -14.52 6.38
C ARG A 432 -13.14 -14.39 5.99
N GLY A 433 -13.97 -13.83 6.88
CA GLY A 433 -15.40 -13.64 6.63
C GLY A 433 -15.69 -12.67 5.49
N ILE A 434 -14.92 -11.59 5.32
CA ILE A 434 -15.09 -10.65 4.20
C ILE A 434 -14.68 -11.29 2.87
N VAL A 435 -13.59 -12.07 2.84
CA VAL A 435 -13.19 -12.80 1.64
C VAL A 435 -14.26 -13.80 1.23
N GLU A 436 -14.79 -14.58 2.17
CA GLU A 436 -15.88 -15.52 1.92
C GLU A 436 -17.14 -14.81 1.42
N ALA A 437 -17.54 -13.71 2.07
CA ALA A 437 -18.69 -12.90 1.64
C ALA A 437 -18.53 -12.35 0.23
N ALA A 438 -17.32 -11.87 -0.12
CA ALA A 438 -17.04 -11.36 -1.47
C ALA A 438 -17.06 -12.48 -2.53
N MET A 439 -16.58 -13.67 -2.20
CA MET A 439 -16.56 -14.81 -3.13
C MET A 439 -17.93 -15.46 -3.32
N THR A 440 -18.80 -15.40 -2.31
CA THR A 440 -20.14 -15.99 -2.34
C THR A 440 -21.27 -15.01 -2.67
N GLY A 441 -20.99 -13.71 -2.64
CA GLY A 441 -22.02 -12.68 -2.84
C GLY A 441 -22.95 -12.50 -1.63
N ASN A 442 -22.55 -12.90 -0.42
CA ASN A 442 -23.41 -12.93 0.76
C ASN A 442 -23.27 -11.65 1.61
N ALA A 443 -24.22 -10.72 1.49
CA ALA A 443 -24.26 -9.47 2.26
C ALA A 443 -24.44 -9.71 3.77
N GLY A 444 -25.20 -10.74 4.16
CA GLY A 444 -25.42 -11.10 5.55
C GLY A 444 -24.12 -11.55 6.23
N LEU A 445 -23.32 -12.36 5.53
CA LEU A 445 -22.00 -12.79 6.00
C LEU A 445 -21.03 -11.60 6.10
N ALA A 446 -21.05 -10.69 5.11
CA ALA A 446 -20.26 -9.47 5.16
C ALA A 446 -20.58 -8.63 6.42
N ALA A 447 -21.85 -8.50 6.77
CA ALA A 447 -22.27 -7.78 7.97
C ALA A 447 -21.81 -8.49 9.26
N VAL A 448 -21.91 -9.82 9.34
CA VAL A 448 -21.44 -10.61 10.49
C VAL A 448 -19.92 -10.47 10.66
N ALA A 449 -19.18 -10.60 9.57
CA ALA A 449 -17.72 -10.43 9.58
C ALA A 449 -17.32 -9.01 10.02
N LEU A 450 -17.95 -7.99 9.41
CA LEU A 450 -17.66 -6.59 9.74
C LEU A 450 -17.98 -6.25 11.21
N ALA A 451 -19.01 -6.88 11.80
CA ALA A 451 -19.36 -6.69 13.22
C ALA A 451 -18.27 -7.19 14.19
N GLN A 452 -17.39 -8.08 13.76
CA GLN A 452 -16.25 -8.56 14.54
C GLN A 452 -15.06 -7.61 14.52
N HIS A 453 -15.02 -6.67 13.56
CA HIS A 453 -13.91 -5.75 13.43
C HIS A 453 -13.89 -4.76 14.62
N PRO A 454 -12.72 -4.56 15.30
CA PRO A 454 -12.64 -3.75 16.52
C PRO A 454 -13.08 -2.29 16.36
N LEU A 455 -13.04 -1.76 15.14
CA LEU A 455 -13.45 -0.38 14.82
C LEU A 455 -14.94 -0.23 14.51
N VAL A 456 -15.74 -1.31 14.61
CA VAL A 456 -17.17 -1.30 14.29
C VAL A 456 -17.99 -1.64 15.54
N PRO A 457 -18.95 -0.80 15.96
CA PRO A 457 -19.68 -1.01 17.21
C PRO A 457 -20.82 -2.03 17.08
N GLY A 458 -20.49 -3.25 16.63
CA GLY A 458 -21.39 -4.41 16.63
C GLY A 458 -22.29 -4.55 15.40
N ILE A 459 -23.17 -5.54 15.46
CA ILE A 459 -23.91 -6.05 14.30
C ILE A 459 -24.91 -5.07 13.69
N THR A 460 -25.54 -4.22 14.49
CA THR A 460 -26.52 -3.23 13.98
C THR A 460 -25.81 -2.22 13.08
N ALA A 461 -24.71 -1.64 13.56
CA ALA A 461 -23.88 -0.71 12.78
C ALA A 461 -23.30 -1.38 11.53
N ALA A 462 -22.85 -2.63 11.64
CA ALA A 462 -22.32 -3.39 10.49
C ALA A 462 -23.37 -3.60 9.40
N ARG A 463 -24.60 -3.97 9.77
CA ARG A 463 -25.72 -4.13 8.80
C ARG A 463 -26.04 -2.82 8.09
N GLU A 464 -26.12 -1.73 8.83
CA GLU A 464 -26.39 -0.40 8.28
C GLU A 464 -25.27 0.04 7.32
N LEU A 465 -24.00 -0.19 7.70
CA LEU A 465 -22.84 0.10 6.86
C LEU A 465 -22.89 -0.71 5.56
N ILE A 466 -23.09 -2.02 5.62
CA ILE A 466 -23.17 -2.87 4.42
C ILE A 466 -24.32 -2.44 3.51
N ALA A 467 -25.52 -2.19 4.07
CA ALA A 467 -26.67 -1.74 3.28
C ALA A 467 -26.37 -0.41 2.56
N GLU A 468 -25.80 0.58 3.27
CA GLU A 468 -25.46 1.88 2.67
C GLU A 468 -24.31 1.79 1.65
N TYR A 469 -23.32 0.90 1.86
CA TYR A 469 -22.28 0.64 0.87
C TYR A 469 -22.86 0.03 -0.40
N ILE A 470 -23.79 -0.95 -0.31
CA ILE A 470 -24.44 -1.55 -1.46
C ILE A 470 -25.19 -0.46 -2.26
N GLU A 471 -25.99 0.38 -1.58
CA GLU A 471 -26.72 1.48 -2.20
C GLU A 471 -25.77 2.50 -2.87
N SER A 472 -24.74 2.95 -2.14
CA SER A 472 -23.86 4.03 -2.59
C SER A 472 -22.91 3.63 -3.71
N HIS A 473 -22.49 2.37 -3.75
CA HIS A 473 -21.58 1.85 -4.78
C HIS A 473 -22.30 1.26 -6.00
N GLY A 474 -23.62 1.00 -5.89
CA GLY A 474 -24.45 0.55 -7.02
C GLY A 474 -23.88 -0.69 -7.71
N GLU A 475 -23.55 -0.58 -8.99
CA GLU A 475 -23.08 -1.70 -9.82
C GLU A 475 -21.88 -2.49 -9.25
N TYR A 476 -21.01 -1.83 -8.50
CA TYR A 476 -19.82 -2.49 -7.93
C TYR A 476 -20.15 -3.47 -6.82
N LEU A 477 -21.28 -3.31 -6.11
CA LEU A 477 -21.72 -4.18 -5.03
C LEU A 477 -23.06 -4.85 -5.30
N ALA A 478 -23.63 -4.70 -6.52
CA ALA A 478 -24.90 -5.31 -6.91
C ALA A 478 -24.92 -6.86 -6.87
N TYR A 479 -23.76 -7.49 -6.79
CA TYR A 479 -23.61 -8.95 -6.67
C TYR A 479 -23.86 -9.46 -5.23
N LEU A 480 -23.88 -8.58 -4.24
CA LEU A 480 -24.17 -8.91 -2.84
C LEU A 480 -25.69 -8.98 -2.63
N SER A 481 -26.17 -10.08 -2.05
CA SER A 481 -27.59 -10.35 -1.79
C SER A 481 -27.82 -10.92 -0.37
#